data_4eab8d14ab1ddbc9e63bdd3b712505e4
#
_entry.id   4eab8d14ab1ddbc9e63bdd3b712505e4
#
_cell.length_a   1.000
_cell.length_b   1.000
_cell.length_c   1.000
_cell.angle_alpha   90.00
_cell.angle_beta   90.00
_cell.angle_gamma   90.00
#
_symmetry.space_group_name_H-M   'P 1'
#
loop_
_entity.id
_entity.type
_entity.pdbx_description
1 polymer ?
#
loop_
_entity_poly.entity_id
_entity_poly.type
_entity_poly.pdbx_seq_one_letter_code
_entity_poly.pdbx_strand_id
1 'polypeptide(L)'
;MFSEAAKNFWLFSLFTVFFVVIPKDPNASASLLSGIAKVVDGDTLKVSGTRIRLFGIDSPEKGQICRKPDGEYKCGNQAKSALSKKISGSKIYCFKKDKDRYGRMVAICKLNEIDLNAWIVRSGWALAYRRYTDKYSDEENLARKAKVGIWQGQFEKPWEWRRRPKKTNSLNTRGECVIKGNISRSGRKIYHIPGGHFYDQTKISIGRGERWFCSEAEAQRAGWKKAKR
;
A
#
# COMPACT_ATOMS: atom_id res chain seq x y z
N MET A 1 -90.69 42.17 0.66
CA MET A 1 -90.08 43.08 1.63
C MET A 1 -88.97 42.28 2.34
N PHE A 2 -87.80 42.84 2.41
CA PHE A 2 -86.56 42.36 3.05
C PHE A 2 -85.72 41.31 2.31
N SER A 3 -84.64 41.92 1.70
CA SER A 3 -83.48 41.33 1.15
C SER A 3 -82.57 40.83 2.26
N GLU A 4 -82.01 39.64 2.13
CA GLU A 4 -80.85 39.21 2.91
C GLU A 4 -79.66 38.90 1.96
N ALA A 5 -78.59 39.69 2.18
CA ALA A 5 -77.35 39.59 1.45
C ALA A 5 -76.48 38.44 2.03
N ALA A 6 -76.17 37.48 1.20
CA ALA A 6 -75.22 36.41 1.55
C ALA A 6 -73.82 36.97 1.51
N LYS A 7 -73.11 37.00 2.66
CA LYS A 7 -71.66 37.28 2.76
C LYS A 7 -70.85 35.99 2.52
N ASN A 8 -70.18 35.94 1.38
CA ASN A 8 -69.20 34.90 1.07
C ASN A 8 -67.97 35.11 1.93
N PHE A 9 -67.70 34.19 2.85
CA PHE A 9 -66.48 34.15 3.65
C PHE A 9 -65.48 33.20 2.97
N TRP A 10 -64.47 33.79 2.30
CA TRP A 10 -63.36 33.02 1.73
C TRP A 10 -62.36 32.71 2.84
N LEU A 11 -62.31 31.44 3.28
CA LEU A 11 -61.25 30.93 4.12
C LEU A 11 -60.00 30.66 3.29
N PHE A 12 -59.02 31.54 3.38
CA PHE A 12 -57.66 31.29 2.88
C PHE A 12 -56.98 30.30 3.87
N SER A 13 -56.92 29.03 3.48
CA SER A 13 -56.12 28.03 4.17
C SER A 13 -54.62 28.27 3.82
N LEU A 14 -53.87 28.85 4.75
CA LEU A 14 -52.43 28.93 4.71
C LEU A 14 -51.83 27.53 4.92
N PHE A 15 -51.50 26.85 3.81
CA PHE A 15 -50.67 25.65 3.86
C PHE A 15 -49.22 26.04 4.22
N THR A 16 -48.88 26.03 5.49
CA THR A 16 -47.47 26.11 5.96
C THR A 16 -46.75 24.85 5.59
N VAL A 17 -45.95 24.90 4.49
CA VAL A 17 -45.02 23.80 4.16
C VAL A 17 -43.91 23.83 5.18
N PHE A 18 -43.99 22.89 6.14
CA PHE A 18 -42.86 22.61 7.04
C PHE A 18 -41.78 21.93 6.25
N PHE A 19 -40.72 22.68 5.89
CA PHE A 19 -39.45 22.09 5.42
C PHE A 19 -38.82 21.34 6.59
N VAL A 20 -39.01 20.01 6.64
CA VAL A 20 -38.26 19.14 7.53
C VAL A 20 -36.81 19.11 7.02
N VAL A 21 -35.96 19.92 7.63
CA VAL A 21 -34.51 19.82 7.45
C VAL A 21 -34.09 18.52 8.15
N ILE A 22 -33.95 17.44 7.36
CA ILE A 22 -33.36 16.18 7.84
C ILE A 22 -31.90 16.50 8.15
N PRO A 23 -31.44 16.42 9.40
CA PRO A 23 -30.02 16.58 9.71
C PRO A 23 -29.25 15.50 8.97
N LYS A 24 -28.32 15.90 8.12
CA LYS A 24 -27.38 14.99 7.47
C LYS A 24 -26.51 14.44 8.58
N ASP A 25 -26.75 13.18 8.98
CA ASP A 25 -25.94 12.51 9.98
C ASP A 25 -24.46 12.64 9.63
N PRO A 26 -23.62 13.23 10.50
CA PRO A 26 -22.20 13.34 10.26
C PRO A 26 -21.47 11.98 10.29
N ASN A 27 -22.15 10.92 10.67
CA ASN A 27 -21.73 9.53 10.52
C ASN A 27 -22.14 8.96 9.15
N ALA A 28 -21.75 9.63 8.06
CA ALA A 28 -21.79 9.01 6.74
C ALA A 28 -21.03 7.67 6.85
N SER A 29 -21.78 6.59 6.80
CA SER A 29 -21.42 5.19 6.94
C SER A 29 -20.01 4.92 6.41
N ALA A 30 -19.03 4.83 7.32
CA ALA A 30 -17.70 4.36 6.96
C ALA A 30 -17.90 3.00 6.30
N SER A 31 -17.62 2.89 4.99
CA SER A 31 -17.90 1.67 4.25
C SER A 31 -17.18 0.51 4.93
N LEU A 32 -17.98 -0.38 5.52
CA LEU A 32 -17.52 -1.57 6.24
C LEU A 32 -17.34 -2.70 5.24
N LEU A 33 -16.14 -3.25 5.18
CA LEU A 33 -15.86 -4.49 4.45
C LEU A 33 -15.53 -5.60 5.46
N SER A 34 -16.20 -6.73 5.37
CA SER A 34 -15.93 -7.85 6.27
C SER A 34 -15.78 -9.16 5.50
N GLY A 35 -15.06 -10.10 6.07
CA GLY A 35 -14.84 -11.43 5.49
C GLY A 35 -13.60 -12.11 6.03
N ILE A 36 -13.35 -13.33 5.56
CA ILE A 36 -12.09 -14.04 5.81
C ILE A 36 -10.99 -13.35 5.00
N ALA A 37 -9.89 -12.98 5.69
CA ALA A 37 -8.78 -12.29 5.07
C ALA A 37 -7.66 -13.22 4.66
N LYS A 38 -7.07 -12.94 3.49
CA LYS A 38 -5.76 -13.46 3.10
C LYS A 38 -4.69 -12.39 3.33
N VAL A 39 -3.67 -12.69 4.10
CA VAL A 39 -2.54 -11.76 4.33
C VAL A 39 -1.64 -11.75 3.09
N VAL A 40 -1.43 -10.56 2.53
CA VAL A 40 -0.52 -10.32 1.40
C VAL A 40 0.90 -10.07 1.92
N ASP A 41 1.02 -9.12 2.85
CA ASP A 41 2.24 -8.78 3.60
C ASP A 41 1.87 -8.24 5.00
N GLY A 42 2.82 -7.69 5.75
CA GLY A 42 2.60 -7.29 7.15
C GLY A 42 1.65 -6.10 7.34
N ASP A 43 1.29 -5.37 6.29
CA ASP A 43 0.36 -4.25 6.34
C ASP A 43 -0.70 -4.27 5.24
N THR A 44 -0.79 -5.36 4.49
CA THR A 44 -1.74 -5.49 3.38
C THR A 44 -2.51 -6.81 3.45
N LEU A 45 -3.82 -6.69 3.40
CA LEU A 45 -4.78 -7.80 3.42
C LEU A 45 -5.55 -7.87 2.09
N LYS A 46 -6.15 -9.02 1.82
CA LYS A 46 -7.18 -9.20 0.79
C LYS A 46 -8.42 -9.79 1.45
N VAL A 47 -9.54 -9.06 1.43
CA VAL A 47 -10.83 -9.46 2.02
C VAL A 47 -11.88 -9.40 0.91
N SER A 48 -12.60 -10.47 0.70
CA SER A 48 -13.65 -10.55 -0.34
C SER A 48 -13.21 -9.99 -1.71
N GLY A 49 -11.99 -10.35 -2.14
CA GLY A 49 -11.41 -9.86 -3.40
C GLY A 49 -10.74 -8.49 -3.33
N THR A 50 -11.07 -7.64 -2.37
CA THR A 50 -10.55 -6.28 -2.24
C THR A 50 -9.20 -6.24 -1.52
N ARG A 51 -8.22 -5.52 -2.08
CA ARG A 51 -6.94 -5.25 -1.39
C ARG A 51 -7.11 -4.09 -0.42
N ILE A 52 -6.68 -4.32 0.81
CA ILE A 52 -6.77 -3.37 1.93
C ILE A 52 -5.36 -3.11 2.44
N ARG A 53 -4.98 -1.83 2.52
CA ARG A 53 -3.80 -1.39 3.25
C ARG A 53 -4.22 -0.95 4.66
N LEU A 54 -3.54 -1.46 5.67
CA LEU A 54 -3.78 -1.07 7.05
C LEU A 54 -3.38 0.40 7.24
N PHE A 55 -4.32 1.22 7.73
CA PHE A 55 -4.15 2.66 7.93
C PHE A 55 -3.13 2.97 9.02
N GLY A 56 -2.30 3.98 8.80
CA GLY A 56 -1.43 4.57 9.83
C GLY A 56 -0.22 3.73 10.24
N ILE A 57 0.06 2.64 9.53
CA ILE A 57 1.21 1.78 9.81
C ILE A 57 2.01 1.48 8.55
N ASP A 58 3.25 1.03 8.74
CA ASP A 58 4.13 0.57 7.67
C ASP A 58 4.97 -0.63 8.16
N SER A 59 4.87 -1.75 7.46
CA SER A 59 5.54 -3.00 7.83
C SER A 59 6.74 -3.26 6.93
N PRO A 60 7.76 -4.01 7.40
CA PRO A 60 8.87 -4.42 6.55
C PRO A 60 8.39 -5.11 5.28
N GLU A 61 9.03 -4.79 4.16
CA GLU A 61 8.72 -5.32 2.84
C GLU A 61 9.07 -6.82 2.74
N LYS A 62 8.37 -7.58 1.91
CA LYS A 62 8.55 -9.04 1.74
C LYS A 62 10.00 -9.47 1.57
N GLY A 63 10.82 -8.68 0.86
CA GLY A 63 12.26 -8.97 0.63
C GLY A 63 13.19 -8.29 1.63
N GLN A 64 12.65 -7.60 2.62
CA GLN A 64 13.47 -6.83 3.57
C GLN A 64 14.17 -7.75 4.56
N ILE A 65 15.48 -7.47 4.75
CA ILE A 65 16.35 -8.16 5.69
C ILE A 65 16.54 -7.26 6.91
N CYS A 66 16.41 -7.86 8.08
CA CYS A 66 16.73 -7.28 9.37
C CYS A 66 17.82 -8.13 10.04
N ARG A 67 18.54 -7.58 11.02
CA ARG A 67 19.64 -8.22 11.71
C ARG A 67 19.35 -8.34 13.20
N LYS A 68 19.54 -9.52 13.76
CA LYS A 68 19.54 -9.81 15.19
C LYS A 68 20.96 -10.18 15.63
N PRO A 69 21.23 -10.34 16.94
CA PRO A 69 22.52 -10.83 17.41
C PRO A 69 22.93 -12.18 16.82
N ASP A 70 21.96 -13.04 16.57
CA ASP A 70 22.12 -14.41 16.02
C ASP A 70 22.12 -14.46 14.47
N GLY A 71 22.04 -13.32 13.79
CA GLY A 71 22.16 -13.25 12.33
C GLY A 71 21.08 -12.45 11.60
N GLU A 72 21.09 -12.56 10.28
CA GLU A 72 20.13 -11.89 9.40
C GLU A 72 18.88 -12.75 9.19
N TYR A 73 17.73 -12.08 9.05
CA TYR A 73 16.47 -12.77 8.78
C TYR A 73 15.52 -11.92 7.92
N LYS A 74 14.60 -12.58 7.22
CA LYS A 74 13.59 -11.93 6.35
C LYS A 74 12.45 -11.38 7.22
N CYS A 75 12.62 -10.16 7.75
CA CYS A 75 11.67 -9.57 8.69
C CYS A 75 10.28 -9.29 8.06
N GLY A 76 10.19 -8.97 6.78
CA GLY A 76 8.90 -8.83 6.11
C GLY A 76 8.12 -10.14 6.04
N ASN A 77 8.81 -11.28 5.87
CA ASN A 77 8.16 -12.60 5.93
C ASN A 77 7.67 -12.92 7.35
N GLN A 78 8.43 -12.54 8.39
CA GLN A 78 8.03 -12.71 9.78
C GLN A 78 6.80 -11.85 10.12
N ALA A 79 6.78 -10.58 9.69
CA ALA A 79 5.63 -9.69 9.84
C ALA A 79 4.37 -10.27 9.20
N LYS A 80 4.47 -10.76 7.95
CA LYS A 80 3.38 -11.45 7.26
C LYS A 80 2.92 -12.68 8.04
N SER A 81 3.85 -13.52 8.51
CA SER A 81 3.54 -14.74 9.27
C SER A 81 2.84 -14.42 10.58
N ALA A 82 3.31 -13.40 11.31
CA ALA A 82 2.70 -12.96 12.56
C ALA A 82 1.24 -12.52 12.35
N LEU A 83 0.98 -11.68 11.35
CA LEU A 83 -0.38 -11.25 11.03
C LEU A 83 -1.25 -12.42 10.57
N SER A 84 -0.72 -13.35 9.77
CA SER A 84 -1.45 -14.54 9.32
C SER A 84 -1.85 -15.44 10.49
N LYS A 85 -0.94 -15.67 11.44
CA LYS A 85 -1.22 -16.43 12.67
C LYS A 85 -2.28 -15.73 13.53
N LYS A 86 -2.19 -14.40 13.65
CA LYS A 86 -3.14 -13.63 14.46
C LYS A 86 -4.57 -13.74 13.94
N ILE A 87 -4.78 -13.65 12.62
CA ILE A 87 -6.13 -13.73 12.05
C ILE A 87 -6.62 -15.17 11.83
N SER A 88 -5.70 -16.12 11.62
CA SER A 88 -5.93 -17.59 11.55
C SER A 88 -7.27 -18.01 10.91
N GLY A 89 -7.58 -17.48 9.73
CA GLY A 89 -8.83 -17.80 9.01
C GLY A 89 -10.10 -17.17 9.59
N SER A 90 -10.00 -16.34 10.62
CA SER A 90 -11.15 -15.66 11.22
C SER A 90 -11.71 -14.55 10.33
N LYS A 91 -13.01 -14.30 10.48
CA LYS A 91 -13.65 -13.13 9.86
C LYS A 91 -13.15 -11.85 10.53
N ILE A 92 -12.74 -10.88 9.70
CA ILE A 92 -12.32 -9.54 10.15
C ILE A 92 -13.25 -8.47 9.61
N TYR A 93 -13.24 -7.32 10.25
CA TYR A 93 -14.05 -6.15 9.92
C TYR A 93 -13.14 -4.97 9.64
N CYS A 94 -13.19 -4.39 8.43
CA CYS A 94 -12.34 -3.29 8.00
C CYS A 94 -13.16 -2.04 7.73
N PHE A 95 -12.88 -0.98 8.48
CA PHE A 95 -13.53 0.33 8.41
C PHE A 95 -12.70 1.24 7.51
N LYS A 96 -13.23 1.58 6.36
CA LYS A 96 -12.55 2.43 5.38
C LYS A 96 -12.24 3.81 5.98
N LYS A 97 -11.02 4.27 5.76
CA LYS A 97 -10.57 5.63 6.06
C LYS A 97 -10.29 6.42 4.79
N ASP A 98 -9.71 5.76 3.77
CA ASP A 98 -9.27 6.42 2.55
C ASP A 98 -9.15 5.41 1.40
N LYS A 99 -8.70 5.89 0.24
CA LYS A 99 -8.28 5.11 -0.91
C LYS A 99 -6.92 5.62 -1.39
N ASP A 100 -5.94 4.75 -1.50
CA ASP A 100 -4.61 5.17 -1.94
C ASP A 100 -4.51 5.34 -3.47
N ARG A 101 -3.38 5.92 -3.92
CA ARG A 101 -3.10 6.16 -5.34
C ARG A 101 -3.07 4.89 -6.22
N TYR A 102 -2.97 3.72 -5.61
CA TYR A 102 -3.00 2.42 -6.29
C TYR A 102 -4.39 1.78 -6.29
N GLY A 103 -5.40 2.50 -5.82
CA GLY A 103 -6.77 2.03 -5.76
C GLY A 103 -7.09 1.09 -4.59
N ARG A 104 -6.13 0.86 -3.65
CA ARG A 104 -6.38 0.03 -2.47
C ARG A 104 -7.24 0.79 -1.46
N MET A 105 -8.15 0.10 -0.81
CA MET A 105 -8.87 0.61 0.36
C MET A 105 -7.86 0.76 1.51
N VAL A 106 -7.76 1.95 2.10
CA VAL A 106 -7.00 2.20 3.33
C VAL A 106 -7.96 2.11 4.50
N ALA A 107 -7.71 1.22 5.48
CA ALA A 107 -8.68 0.93 6.52
C ALA A 107 -8.05 0.61 7.89
N ILE A 108 -8.84 0.80 8.94
CA ILE A 108 -8.62 0.19 10.25
C ILE A 108 -9.36 -1.14 10.25
N CYS A 109 -8.66 -2.24 10.50
CA CYS A 109 -9.24 -3.57 10.52
C CYS A 109 -9.27 -4.14 11.94
N LYS A 110 -10.37 -4.80 12.30
CA LYS A 110 -10.54 -5.42 13.59
C LYS A 110 -10.77 -6.93 13.46
N LEU A 111 -10.23 -7.67 14.41
CA LEU A 111 -10.58 -9.05 14.70
C LEU A 111 -11.30 -9.06 16.06
N ASN A 112 -12.61 -9.26 16.06
CA ASN A 112 -13.46 -8.96 17.21
C ASN A 112 -13.22 -7.51 17.66
N GLU A 113 -12.91 -7.26 18.93
CA GLU A 113 -12.58 -5.91 19.44
C GLU A 113 -11.12 -5.49 19.25
N ILE A 114 -10.26 -6.37 18.74
CA ILE A 114 -8.82 -6.09 18.59
C ILE A 114 -8.58 -5.28 17.32
N ASP A 115 -8.05 -4.06 17.45
CA ASP A 115 -7.50 -3.28 16.33
C ASP A 115 -6.23 -3.98 15.83
N LEU A 116 -6.30 -4.59 14.63
CA LEU A 116 -5.17 -5.33 14.03
C LEU A 116 -4.02 -4.41 13.66
N ASN A 117 -4.30 -3.13 13.34
CA ASN A 117 -3.28 -2.15 13.03
C ASN A 117 -2.44 -1.82 14.29
N ALA A 118 -3.11 -1.60 15.43
CA ALA A 118 -2.46 -1.42 16.72
C ALA A 118 -1.69 -2.68 17.14
N TRP A 119 -2.31 -3.85 16.99
CA TRP A 119 -1.73 -5.11 17.39
C TRP A 119 -0.42 -5.41 16.66
N ILE A 120 -0.35 -5.22 15.34
CA ILE A 120 0.86 -5.53 14.56
C ILE A 120 2.01 -4.58 14.90
N VAL A 121 1.72 -3.30 15.21
CA VAL A 121 2.72 -2.34 15.71
C VAL A 121 3.21 -2.73 17.09
N ARG A 122 2.29 -3.01 18.04
CA ARG A 122 2.63 -3.43 19.40
C ARG A 122 3.42 -4.73 19.46
N SER A 123 3.18 -5.63 18.50
CA SER A 123 3.96 -6.87 18.32
C SER A 123 5.36 -6.62 17.72
N GLY A 124 5.68 -5.40 17.33
CA GLY A 124 6.95 -5.00 16.74
C GLY A 124 7.13 -5.44 15.28
N TRP A 125 6.07 -5.76 14.56
CA TRP A 125 6.14 -6.18 13.15
C TRP A 125 5.71 -5.10 12.16
N ALA A 126 5.34 -3.91 12.66
CA ALA A 126 5.12 -2.69 11.87
C ALA A 126 5.55 -1.47 12.67
N LEU A 127 5.78 -0.36 11.97
CA LEU A 127 6.04 0.95 12.56
C LEU A 127 4.79 1.82 12.46
N ALA A 128 4.61 2.75 13.41
CA ALA A 128 3.65 3.82 13.28
C ALA A 128 4.08 4.75 12.12
N TYR A 129 3.19 4.97 11.15
CA TYR A 129 3.50 5.81 10.01
C TYR A 129 2.98 7.23 10.23
N ARG A 130 3.74 8.01 11.00
CA ARG A 130 3.38 9.36 11.50
C ARG A 130 3.10 10.39 10.41
N ARG A 131 3.43 10.11 9.15
CA ARG A 131 3.07 10.97 8.02
C ARG A 131 1.55 11.13 7.88
N TYR A 132 0.77 10.15 8.33
CA TYR A 132 -0.68 10.15 8.22
C TYR A 132 -1.40 10.29 9.54
N THR A 133 -0.82 9.78 10.64
CA THR A 133 -1.43 9.79 11.97
C THR A 133 -0.45 9.37 13.04
N ASP A 134 -0.61 9.91 14.24
CA ASP A 134 0.14 9.51 15.44
C ASP A 134 -0.57 8.41 16.25
N LYS A 135 -1.73 7.95 15.77
CA LYS A 135 -2.62 7.01 16.47
C LYS A 135 -1.92 5.78 17.07
N TYR A 136 -0.86 5.28 16.42
CA TYR A 136 -0.16 4.05 16.85
C TYR A 136 1.24 4.30 17.42
N SER A 137 1.51 5.54 17.82
CA SER A 137 2.83 5.92 18.37
C SER A 137 3.10 5.27 19.72
N ASP A 138 2.09 5.10 20.57
CA ASP A 138 2.24 4.47 21.87
C ASP A 138 2.49 2.96 21.73
N GLU A 139 1.82 2.29 20.81
CA GLU A 139 2.06 0.89 20.49
C GLU A 139 3.49 0.66 20.00
N GLU A 140 4.01 1.57 19.16
CA GLU A 140 5.39 1.53 18.71
C GLU A 140 6.37 1.72 19.88
N ASN A 141 6.11 2.67 20.76
CA ASN A 141 6.94 2.93 21.96
C ASN A 141 6.97 1.70 22.89
N LEU A 142 5.83 1.07 23.09
CA LEU A 142 5.73 -0.17 23.87
C LEU A 142 6.52 -1.32 23.23
N ALA A 143 6.40 -1.52 21.92
CA ALA A 143 7.15 -2.54 21.19
C ALA A 143 8.68 -2.30 21.28
N ARG A 144 9.10 -1.03 21.17
CA ARG A 144 10.51 -0.62 21.27
C ARG A 144 11.07 -0.90 22.67
N LYS A 145 10.34 -0.51 23.72
CA LYS A 145 10.72 -0.77 25.12
C LYS A 145 10.82 -2.27 25.42
N ALA A 146 9.86 -3.04 24.92
CA ALA A 146 9.83 -4.49 25.11
C ALA A 146 10.83 -5.24 24.18
N LYS A 147 11.50 -4.55 23.26
CA LYS A 147 12.42 -5.14 22.28
C LYS A 147 11.82 -6.33 21.52
N VAL A 148 10.55 -6.23 21.11
CA VAL A 148 9.85 -7.30 20.36
C VAL A 148 9.89 -7.09 18.85
N GLY A 149 9.68 -8.15 18.08
CA GLY A 149 9.64 -8.11 16.62
C GLY A 149 10.94 -7.60 16.02
N ILE A 150 10.88 -6.57 15.18
CA ILE A 150 12.06 -5.94 14.55
C ILE A 150 12.93 -5.17 15.54
N TRP A 151 12.38 -4.77 16.70
CA TRP A 151 13.09 -4.03 17.74
C TRP A 151 14.11 -4.87 18.51
N GLN A 152 14.21 -6.18 18.24
CA GLN A 152 15.23 -7.08 18.80
C GLN A 152 16.63 -6.82 18.20
N GLY A 153 16.73 -6.03 17.16
CA GLY A 153 17.99 -5.79 16.49
C GLY A 153 17.98 -4.57 15.59
N GLN A 154 18.77 -4.63 14.51
CA GLN A 154 18.90 -3.54 13.56
C GLN A 154 18.00 -3.76 12.35
N PHE A 155 17.32 -2.71 11.94
CA PHE A 155 16.49 -2.72 10.73
C PHE A 155 16.48 -1.34 10.10
N GLU A 156 16.21 -1.30 8.83
CA GLU A 156 15.91 -0.05 8.11
C GLU A 156 14.39 0.17 8.12
N LYS A 157 13.96 1.41 8.21
CA LYS A 157 12.53 1.70 8.15
C LYS A 157 11.95 1.32 6.78
N PRO A 158 10.73 0.73 6.70
CA PRO A 158 10.18 0.23 5.44
C PRO A 158 10.14 1.26 4.32
N TRP A 159 9.79 2.52 4.65
CA TRP A 159 9.77 3.60 3.65
C TRP A 159 11.16 4.03 3.17
N GLU A 160 12.23 3.86 3.96
CA GLU A 160 13.62 4.07 3.55
C GLU A 160 14.08 2.92 2.66
N TRP A 161 13.78 1.68 3.05
CA TRP A 161 14.03 0.49 2.24
C TRP A 161 13.44 0.60 0.82
N ARG A 162 12.21 1.09 0.68
CA ARG A 162 11.58 1.29 -0.64
C ARG A 162 12.24 2.37 -1.48
N ARG A 163 12.90 3.34 -0.85
CA ARG A 163 13.62 4.43 -1.54
C ARG A 163 15.04 4.04 -1.96
N ARG A 164 15.56 2.94 -1.44
CA ARG A 164 16.86 2.45 -1.92
C ARG A 164 16.81 2.32 -3.43
N PRO A 165 17.85 2.77 -4.15
CA PRO A 165 17.99 2.33 -5.51
C PRO A 165 17.93 0.80 -5.46
N LYS A 166 16.96 0.22 -6.15
CA LYS A 166 16.90 -1.24 -6.25
C LYS A 166 18.26 -1.66 -6.74
N LYS A 167 19.04 -2.32 -5.87
CA LYS A 167 20.14 -3.12 -6.36
C LYS A 167 19.47 -4.05 -7.35
N THR A 168 19.58 -3.71 -8.62
CA THR A 168 19.26 -4.66 -9.67
C THR A 168 20.18 -5.82 -9.38
N ASN A 169 19.66 -6.88 -8.74
CA ASN A 169 20.26 -8.20 -8.79
C ASN A 169 20.12 -8.69 -10.23
N SER A 170 20.58 -7.93 -11.17
CA SER A 170 21.14 -8.40 -12.40
C SER A 170 22.60 -8.78 -12.07
N LEU A 171 22.76 -9.77 -11.19
CA LEU A 171 23.83 -10.72 -11.40
C LEU A 171 23.53 -11.30 -12.77
N ASN A 172 23.94 -10.56 -13.82
CA ASN A 172 24.29 -11.23 -15.02
C ASN A 172 25.42 -12.17 -14.58
N THR A 173 25.33 -13.41 -14.98
CA THR A 173 26.28 -14.49 -14.70
C THR A 173 27.74 -14.19 -15.15
N ARG A 174 28.08 -12.90 -15.36
CA ARG A 174 29.39 -12.37 -15.81
C ARG A 174 29.79 -11.06 -15.12
N GLY A 175 29.29 -10.81 -13.92
CA GLY A 175 29.97 -9.93 -12.92
C GLY A 175 29.96 -8.41 -13.12
N GLU A 176 29.94 -7.81 -14.30
CA GLU A 176 30.28 -6.39 -14.44
C GLU A 176 29.49 -5.58 -15.48
N CYS A 177 28.78 -6.20 -16.42
CA CYS A 177 28.08 -5.49 -17.47
C CYS A 177 26.64 -5.16 -17.07
N VAL A 178 26.33 -3.89 -16.85
CA VAL A 178 25.04 -3.43 -16.29
C VAL A 178 24.14 -2.71 -17.31
N ILE A 179 24.60 -2.48 -18.52
CA ILE A 179 23.81 -1.82 -19.56
C ILE A 179 23.03 -2.87 -20.35
N LYS A 180 21.70 -2.73 -20.36
CA LYS A 180 20.78 -3.67 -21.01
C LYS A 180 20.57 -3.28 -22.47
N GLY A 181 20.89 -4.15 -23.41
CA GLY A 181 20.61 -3.97 -24.84
C GLY A 181 19.46 -4.87 -25.28
N ASN A 182 18.28 -4.31 -25.54
CA ASN A 182 17.12 -5.06 -26.03
C ASN A 182 16.73 -4.68 -27.47
N ILE A 183 16.11 -5.61 -28.16
CA ILE A 183 15.59 -5.40 -29.51
C ILE A 183 14.08 -5.16 -29.42
N SER A 184 13.62 -3.98 -29.85
CA SER A 184 12.19 -3.64 -29.83
C SER A 184 11.40 -4.54 -30.82
N ARG A 185 10.06 -4.52 -30.73
CA ARG A 185 9.19 -5.22 -31.69
C ARG A 185 9.44 -4.82 -33.14
N SER A 186 9.89 -3.57 -33.35
CA SER A 186 10.24 -3.05 -34.70
C SER A 186 11.70 -3.31 -35.10
N GLY A 187 12.42 -4.21 -34.42
CA GLY A 187 13.79 -4.58 -34.72
C GLY A 187 14.87 -3.55 -34.30
N ARG A 188 14.47 -2.44 -33.64
CA ARG A 188 15.43 -1.41 -33.23
C ARG A 188 16.25 -1.87 -32.02
N LYS A 189 17.58 -1.77 -32.12
CA LYS A 189 18.52 -2.04 -31.05
C LYS A 189 18.60 -0.84 -30.09
N ILE A 190 18.14 -1.02 -28.84
CA ILE A 190 18.06 0.05 -27.85
C ILE A 190 18.81 -0.39 -26.60
N TYR A 191 19.65 0.50 -26.02
CA TYR A 191 20.27 0.20 -24.74
C TYR A 191 19.74 1.10 -23.63
N HIS A 192 19.65 0.52 -22.42
CA HIS A 192 19.16 1.15 -21.20
C HIS A 192 20.26 1.13 -20.16
N ILE A 193 20.51 2.28 -19.53
CA ILE A 193 21.45 2.41 -18.41
C ILE A 193 20.74 2.27 -17.07
N PRO A 194 21.43 1.83 -16.01
CA PRO A 194 20.88 1.81 -14.66
C PRO A 194 20.29 3.16 -14.26
N GLY A 195 19.09 3.16 -13.66
CA GLY A 195 18.36 4.38 -13.30
C GLY A 195 17.57 5.02 -14.45
N GLY A 196 17.68 4.54 -15.68
CA GLY A 196 16.85 4.97 -16.80
C GLY A 196 15.38 4.53 -16.62
N HIS A 197 14.44 5.33 -17.15
CA HIS A 197 12.99 5.14 -16.97
C HIS A 197 12.50 3.71 -17.25
N PHE A 198 12.98 3.06 -18.31
CA PHE A 198 12.59 1.71 -18.71
C PHE A 198 13.59 0.63 -18.29
N TYR A 199 14.65 0.97 -17.56
CA TYR A 199 15.72 0.03 -17.23
C TYR A 199 15.20 -1.20 -16.45
N ASP A 200 14.44 -0.98 -15.39
CA ASP A 200 13.94 -2.05 -14.52
C ASP A 200 12.94 -2.97 -15.23
N GLN A 201 12.19 -2.42 -16.19
CA GLN A 201 11.16 -3.14 -16.94
C GLN A 201 11.78 -3.95 -18.08
N THR A 202 12.98 -3.55 -18.56
CA THR A 202 13.65 -4.22 -19.68
C THR A 202 14.23 -5.55 -19.23
N LYS A 203 13.80 -6.63 -19.88
CA LYS A 203 14.35 -7.97 -19.73
C LYS A 203 15.22 -8.28 -20.95
N ILE A 204 16.35 -8.96 -20.73
CA ILE A 204 17.28 -9.35 -21.81
C ILE A 204 17.03 -10.81 -22.20
N SER A 205 16.79 -11.02 -23.48
CA SER A 205 16.57 -12.33 -24.08
C SER A 205 17.75 -12.63 -25.04
N ILE A 206 18.74 -13.34 -24.53
CA ILE A 206 19.98 -13.66 -25.30
C ILE A 206 19.66 -14.40 -26.59
N GLY A 207 18.67 -15.31 -26.59
CA GLY A 207 18.25 -16.07 -27.79
C GLY A 207 17.68 -15.19 -28.91
N ARG A 208 17.33 -13.93 -28.63
CA ARG A 208 16.88 -12.95 -29.62
C ARG A 208 18.00 -12.01 -30.11
N GLY A 209 19.26 -12.26 -29.70
CA GLY A 209 20.38 -11.39 -29.99
C GLY A 209 20.46 -10.16 -29.07
N GLU A 210 19.67 -10.13 -28.00
CA GLU A 210 19.77 -9.12 -26.93
C GLU A 210 20.95 -9.45 -26.02
N ARG A 211 21.62 -8.42 -25.47
CA ARG A 211 22.81 -8.66 -24.67
C ARG A 211 23.06 -7.54 -23.65
N TRP A 212 23.96 -7.81 -22.75
CA TRP A 212 24.47 -6.84 -21.79
C TRP A 212 25.72 -6.16 -22.35
N PHE A 213 25.95 -4.91 -21.96
CA PHE A 213 27.13 -4.12 -22.27
C PHE A 213 27.76 -3.59 -20.99
N CYS A 214 29.08 -3.50 -20.98
CA CYS A 214 29.85 -2.99 -19.85
C CYS A 214 30.05 -1.47 -19.90
N SER A 215 29.84 -0.85 -21.06
CA SER A 215 29.85 0.60 -21.20
C SER A 215 28.91 1.09 -22.29
N GLU A 216 28.49 2.36 -22.21
CA GLU A 216 27.69 3.00 -23.27
C GLU A 216 28.46 3.03 -24.59
N ALA A 217 29.79 3.27 -24.55
CA ALA A 217 30.64 3.27 -25.74
C ALA A 217 30.65 1.90 -26.44
N GLU A 218 30.64 0.80 -25.68
CA GLU A 218 30.52 -0.55 -26.23
C GLU A 218 29.16 -0.76 -26.92
N ALA A 219 28.08 -0.35 -26.27
CA ALA A 219 26.72 -0.46 -26.84
C ALA A 219 26.59 0.34 -28.14
N GLN A 220 27.13 1.57 -28.17
CA GLN A 220 27.12 2.44 -29.36
C GLN A 220 27.96 1.87 -30.50
N ARG A 221 29.18 1.39 -30.24
CA ARG A 221 30.03 0.73 -31.26
C ARG A 221 29.37 -0.51 -31.84
N ALA A 222 28.54 -1.20 -31.06
CA ALA A 222 27.75 -2.34 -31.51
C ALA A 222 26.44 -1.95 -32.25
N GLY A 223 26.25 -0.67 -32.53
CA GLY A 223 25.07 -0.17 -33.27
C GLY A 223 23.79 -0.01 -32.48
N TRP A 224 23.91 0.05 -31.15
CA TRP A 224 22.75 0.26 -30.24
C TRP A 224 22.57 1.75 -29.95
N LYS A 225 21.31 2.19 -29.87
CA LYS A 225 20.94 3.59 -29.55
C LYS A 225 20.44 3.69 -28.13
N LYS A 226 20.76 4.78 -27.45
CA LYS A 226 20.29 5.04 -26.09
C LYS A 226 18.75 5.15 -26.07
N ALA A 227 18.12 4.56 -25.07
CA ALA A 227 16.70 4.75 -24.82
C ALA A 227 16.41 6.25 -24.58
N LYS A 228 15.36 6.76 -25.23
CA LYS A 228 14.86 8.11 -24.92
C LYS A 228 14.28 8.13 -23.52
N ARG A 229 14.42 9.27 -22.83
CA ARG A 229 13.80 9.50 -21.51
C ARG A 229 12.29 9.54 -21.61
#